data_4cd4c1ee713b4d0ffd82aa3a0225064d
#
_entry.id   4cd4c1ee713b4d0ffd82aa3a0225064d
#
_cell.length_a   1.000
_cell.length_b   1.000
_cell.length_c   1.000
_cell.angle_alpha   90.00
_cell.angle_beta   90.00
_cell.angle_gamma   90.00
#
_symmetry.space_group_name_H-M   'P 1'
#
loop_
_entity.id
_entity.type
_entity.pdbx_description
1 polymer ?
#
loop_
_entity_poly.entity_id
_entity_poly.type
_entity_poly.pdbx_seq_one_letter_code
_entity_poly.pdbx_strand_id
1 'polypeptide(L)'
;MKTNIILTSLIVSAMFIGGCSKKISDRMEYSTSSSTAAGLINTGLRYQDNFAFEQARQTFQQAIDEDPEFAFAYYCLAWITPDRIKRDALVKEGEKYLQSANNGERVMLDVMVESLAGAEVNWFEWLQNFTQLYPKEIRYINLLGNFANGDGDIEKAESYYKKSLEIEENPDALNSLAYLYAGQGKMNEAKVVLDRQIAVGGDLANPYDSMGDYYLEIKDNQKAKEYFNKALRNDPDFTMSKRKIWRIEQEETGNKVEQMEWSSDSANAVSAFKTGVWQFYNIHWDNAREKFEEAIKIDPEFAMPYLYLVLTPGDSARSEEARKIAEGLYSSANSFEKALIDLNLFRRENPDADLTPKINRLKSQYPTELLVMVQEAGNFFRKDEFEKASNIYTNIWERFDFVPALNMLGYSNMRAGNMTVAKEAFSDYITNNGGHANPYDSMGEFLENMEDYEAAHDYYMMAYTVDSTFAVSKERAEEVKKKILGK
;
A
#
# COMPACT_ATOMS: atom_id res chain seq x y z
N MET A 1 7.06 27.00 -12.47
CA MET A 1 6.25 28.21 -12.21
C MET A 1 6.07 28.32 -10.71
N LYS A 2 6.79 29.26 -10.10
CA LYS A 2 6.75 29.52 -8.65
C LYS A 2 5.69 30.61 -8.37
N THR A 3 4.48 30.22 -8.10
CA THR A 3 3.46 31.15 -7.58
C THR A 3 2.30 30.29 -7.08
N ASN A 4 2.22 30.02 -5.79
CA ASN A 4 0.98 29.78 -5.03
C ASN A 4 1.21 29.20 -3.61
N ILE A 5 2.40 29.42 -3.00
CA ILE A 5 2.64 28.95 -1.61
C ILE A 5 2.03 29.91 -0.56
N ILE A 6 1.35 30.99 -0.97
CA ILE A 6 0.91 32.07 -0.05
C ILE A 6 -0.57 31.98 0.34
N LEU A 7 -1.39 31.12 -0.26
CA LEU A 7 -2.84 31.11 0.04
C LEU A 7 -3.22 30.38 1.34
N THR A 8 -2.59 29.29 1.69
CA THR A 8 -2.93 28.50 2.90
C THR A 8 -2.61 29.24 4.22
N SER A 9 -1.52 30.00 4.26
CA SER A 9 -1.17 30.80 5.44
C SER A 9 -2.08 32.03 5.62
N LEU A 10 -2.72 32.51 4.57
CA LEU A 10 -3.62 33.68 4.62
C LEU A 10 -5.03 33.33 5.10
N ILE A 11 -5.54 32.13 4.85
CA ILE A 11 -6.89 31.74 5.32
C ILE A 11 -6.89 31.50 6.82
N VAL A 12 -5.86 30.89 7.38
CA VAL A 12 -5.72 30.73 8.83
C VAL A 12 -5.55 32.10 9.52
N SER A 13 -4.82 33.04 8.90
CA SER A 13 -4.65 34.40 9.45
C SER A 13 -5.92 35.26 9.32
N ALA A 14 -6.77 35.05 8.33
CA ALA A 14 -8.01 35.80 8.13
C ALA A 14 -9.12 35.45 9.15
N MET A 15 -9.11 34.23 9.70
CA MET A 15 -10.05 33.81 10.76
C MET A 15 -9.74 34.48 12.12
N PHE A 16 -8.51 34.98 12.34
CA PHE A 16 -8.12 35.68 13.57
C PHE A 16 -8.48 37.18 13.59
N ILE A 17 -8.90 37.82 12.49
CA ILE A 17 -9.09 39.25 12.37
C ILE A 17 -10.61 39.67 12.35
N GLY A 18 -11.52 38.71 12.20
CA GLY A 18 -12.97 38.97 12.17
C GLY A 18 -13.59 38.78 13.53
N GLY A 19 -13.66 39.86 14.35
CA GLY A 19 -14.32 39.86 15.65
C GLY A 19 -15.83 39.59 15.57
N CYS A 20 -16.16 38.30 15.70
CA CYS A 20 -17.48 37.86 16.18
C CYS A 20 -17.24 36.53 16.88
N SER A 21 -17.27 36.52 18.21
CA SER A 21 -17.04 35.32 19.03
C SER A 21 -18.22 34.36 18.97
N LYS A 22 -18.41 33.67 17.83
CA LYS A 22 -19.04 32.35 17.87
C LYS A 22 -18.02 31.42 18.48
N LYS A 23 -18.33 30.83 19.62
CA LYS A 23 -17.56 29.75 20.23
C LYS A 23 -17.37 28.71 19.15
N ILE A 24 -16.14 28.57 18.62
CA ILE A 24 -15.79 27.48 17.71
C ILE A 24 -16.04 26.23 18.53
N SER A 25 -16.76 25.26 17.96
CA SER A 25 -16.95 23.94 18.58
C SER A 25 -15.58 23.32 18.85
N ASP A 26 -15.41 22.65 19.99
CA ASP A 26 -14.14 21.95 20.31
C ASP A 26 -13.86 20.77 19.34
N ARG A 27 -14.91 20.33 18.61
CA ARG A 27 -14.87 19.33 17.53
C ARG A 27 -15.39 19.93 16.22
N MET A 28 -14.90 19.41 15.11
CA MET A 28 -15.41 19.76 13.77
C MET A 28 -16.87 19.27 13.64
N GLU A 29 -17.75 20.17 13.22
CA GLU A 29 -19.14 19.83 12.89
C GLU A 29 -19.21 19.48 11.39
N TYR A 30 -20.06 18.52 11.05
CA TYR A 30 -20.31 18.17 9.66
C TYR A 30 -21.41 19.05 9.04
N SER A 31 -21.32 19.31 7.73
CA SER A 31 -22.30 20.13 7.00
C SER A 31 -23.60 19.37 6.68
N THR A 32 -23.57 18.04 6.78
CA THR A 32 -24.79 17.23 6.56
C THR A 32 -25.84 17.47 7.63
N SER A 33 -27.11 17.52 7.21
CA SER A 33 -28.26 17.53 8.13
C SER A 33 -28.65 16.12 8.60
N SER A 34 -28.14 15.07 7.96
CA SER A 34 -28.36 13.68 8.35
C SER A 34 -27.42 13.27 9.48
N SER A 35 -27.98 13.04 10.67
CA SER A 35 -27.24 12.47 11.79
C SER A 35 -26.72 11.06 11.49
N THR A 36 -27.41 10.32 10.61
CA THR A 36 -26.98 9.00 10.12
C THR A 36 -25.72 9.12 9.27
N ALA A 37 -25.70 10.04 8.28
CA ALA A 37 -24.53 10.26 7.44
C ALA A 37 -23.31 10.70 8.27
N ALA A 38 -23.51 11.64 9.22
CA ALA A 38 -22.46 12.07 10.14
C ALA A 38 -21.90 10.89 11.01
N GLY A 39 -22.79 10.02 11.51
CA GLY A 39 -22.42 8.83 12.26
C GLY A 39 -21.65 7.80 11.41
N LEU A 40 -22.03 7.64 10.14
CA LEU A 40 -21.34 6.78 9.19
C LEU A 40 -19.92 7.30 8.89
N ILE A 41 -19.70 8.61 8.74
CA ILE A 41 -18.35 9.17 8.61
C ILE A 41 -17.47 8.80 9.81
N ASN A 42 -17.96 9.03 11.03
CA ASN A 42 -17.18 8.68 12.23
C ASN A 42 -16.85 7.18 12.30
N THR A 43 -17.81 6.33 11.92
CA THR A 43 -17.61 4.88 11.86
C THR A 43 -16.60 4.50 10.78
N GLY A 44 -16.70 5.08 9.58
CA GLY A 44 -15.75 4.85 8.48
C GLY A 44 -14.33 5.29 8.82
N LEU A 45 -14.17 6.44 9.47
CA LEU A 45 -12.87 6.91 9.96
C LEU A 45 -12.29 5.97 11.03
N ARG A 46 -13.13 5.46 11.95
CA ARG A 46 -12.71 4.45 12.94
C ARG A 46 -12.23 3.16 12.28
N TYR A 47 -12.91 2.69 11.24
CA TYR A 47 -12.48 1.54 10.46
C TYR A 47 -11.15 1.81 9.75
N GLN A 48 -11.01 2.96 9.10
CA GLN A 48 -9.79 3.38 8.42
C GLN A 48 -8.58 3.41 9.37
N ASP A 49 -8.73 4.00 10.55
CA ASP A 49 -7.67 4.13 11.55
C ASP A 49 -7.25 2.78 12.16
N ASN A 50 -8.10 1.76 12.01
CA ASN A 50 -7.83 0.38 12.44
C ASN A 50 -7.58 -0.60 11.29
N PHE A 51 -7.17 -0.10 10.12
CA PHE A 51 -6.79 -0.87 8.93
C PHE A 51 -7.91 -1.73 8.32
N ALA A 52 -9.16 -1.51 8.71
CA ALA A 52 -10.35 -2.16 8.16
C ALA A 52 -10.84 -1.39 6.92
N PHE A 53 -10.00 -1.34 5.87
CA PHE A 53 -10.22 -0.44 4.72
C PHE A 53 -11.46 -0.80 3.90
N GLU A 54 -11.82 -2.08 3.78
CA GLU A 54 -13.02 -2.48 3.04
C GLU A 54 -14.28 -2.02 3.76
N GLN A 55 -14.35 -2.23 5.08
CA GLN A 55 -15.44 -1.74 5.92
C GLN A 55 -15.53 -0.21 5.89
N ALA A 56 -14.37 0.48 5.88
CA ALA A 56 -14.33 1.93 5.75
C ALA A 56 -14.90 2.40 4.41
N ARG A 57 -14.52 1.77 3.28
CA ARG A 57 -15.06 2.11 1.94
C ARG A 57 -16.57 1.93 1.87
N GLN A 58 -17.07 0.79 2.34
CA GLN A 58 -18.51 0.51 2.37
C GLN A 58 -19.26 1.52 3.23
N THR A 59 -18.70 1.90 4.39
CA THR A 59 -19.32 2.84 5.31
C THR A 59 -19.34 4.27 4.75
N PHE A 60 -18.25 4.71 4.09
CA PHE A 60 -18.25 6.01 3.41
C PHE A 60 -19.21 6.04 2.21
N GLN A 61 -19.34 4.92 1.47
CA GLN A 61 -20.35 4.83 0.42
C GLN A 61 -21.77 4.94 0.98
N GLN A 62 -22.07 4.28 2.11
CA GLN A 62 -23.36 4.41 2.79
C GLN A 62 -23.63 5.87 3.25
N ALA A 63 -22.59 6.61 3.66
CA ALA A 63 -22.74 8.02 4.00
C ALA A 63 -23.12 8.88 2.78
N ILE A 64 -22.54 8.58 1.60
CA ILE A 64 -22.92 9.20 0.32
C ILE A 64 -24.35 8.82 -0.08
N ASP A 65 -24.74 7.56 0.07
CA ASP A 65 -26.09 7.09 -0.27
C ASP A 65 -27.16 7.75 0.62
N GLU A 66 -26.83 7.99 1.89
CA GLU A 66 -27.69 8.66 2.87
C GLU A 66 -27.80 10.18 2.63
N ASP A 67 -26.70 10.84 2.24
CA ASP A 67 -26.67 12.25 1.89
C ASP A 67 -25.78 12.47 0.65
N PRO A 68 -26.35 12.42 -0.56
CA PRO A 68 -25.61 12.60 -1.81
C PRO A 68 -24.95 13.98 -2.01
N GLU A 69 -25.30 14.99 -1.20
CA GLU A 69 -24.71 16.32 -1.27
C GLU A 69 -23.57 16.53 -0.23
N PHE A 70 -23.25 15.50 0.54
CA PHE A 70 -22.23 15.56 1.59
C PHE A 70 -20.82 15.44 1.03
N ALA A 71 -20.21 16.57 0.66
CA ALA A 71 -18.88 16.63 0.05
C ALA A 71 -17.83 15.82 0.81
N PHE A 72 -17.77 15.93 2.14
CA PHE A 72 -16.75 15.27 2.95
C PHE A 72 -16.76 13.74 2.83
N ALA A 73 -17.94 13.12 2.62
CA ALA A 73 -18.05 11.67 2.42
C ALA A 73 -17.36 11.21 1.13
N TYR A 74 -17.50 11.97 0.03
CA TYR A 74 -16.81 11.68 -1.22
C TYR A 74 -15.30 11.74 -1.06
N TYR A 75 -14.78 12.74 -0.37
CA TYR A 75 -13.35 12.89 -0.14
C TYR A 75 -12.78 11.83 0.80
N CYS A 76 -13.52 11.43 1.84
CA CYS A 76 -13.13 10.31 2.70
C CYS A 76 -13.02 9.01 1.90
N LEU A 77 -13.99 8.72 1.03
CA LEU A 77 -13.96 7.56 0.17
C LEU A 77 -12.84 7.64 -0.87
N ALA A 78 -12.67 8.79 -1.52
CA ALA A 78 -11.59 9.02 -2.48
C ALA A 78 -10.21 8.81 -1.86
N TRP A 79 -10.00 9.27 -0.62
CA TRP A 79 -8.73 9.16 0.11
C TRP A 79 -8.23 7.74 0.27
N ILE A 80 -9.15 6.78 0.47
CA ILE A 80 -8.82 5.35 0.66
C ILE A 80 -9.12 4.50 -0.58
N THR A 81 -9.40 5.12 -1.73
CA THR A 81 -9.64 4.43 -2.99
C THR A 81 -8.34 4.38 -3.81
N PRO A 82 -7.68 3.21 -3.95
CA PRO A 82 -6.43 3.09 -4.70
C PRO A 82 -6.63 3.24 -6.20
N ASP A 83 -7.78 2.80 -6.73
CA ASP A 83 -8.16 2.94 -8.14
C ASP A 83 -8.28 4.41 -8.50
N ARG A 84 -7.33 4.90 -9.31
CA ARG A 84 -7.23 6.32 -9.67
C ARG A 84 -8.48 6.80 -10.42
N ILE A 85 -9.02 6.00 -11.33
CA ILE A 85 -10.20 6.38 -12.12
C ILE A 85 -11.42 6.57 -11.23
N LYS A 86 -11.65 5.62 -10.31
CA LYS A 86 -12.75 5.72 -9.32
C LYS A 86 -12.52 6.88 -8.37
N ARG A 87 -11.29 7.05 -7.90
CA ARG A 87 -10.91 8.15 -7.01
C ARG A 87 -11.17 9.51 -7.65
N ASP A 88 -10.70 9.72 -8.90
CA ASP A 88 -10.87 10.97 -9.62
C ASP A 88 -12.36 11.24 -9.93
N ALA A 89 -13.16 10.19 -10.18
CA ALA A 89 -14.62 10.31 -10.30
C ALA A 89 -15.30 10.75 -8.99
N LEU A 90 -14.88 10.20 -7.85
CA LEU A 90 -15.36 10.58 -6.53
C LEU A 90 -15.00 12.03 -6.20
N VAL A 91 -13.77 12.46 -6.46
CA VAL A 91 -13.32 13.85 -6.28
C VAL A 91 -14.19 14.79 -7.11
N LYS A 92 -14.36 14.50 -8.41
CA LYS A 92 -15.19 15.29 -9.32
C LYS A 92 -16.66 15.39 -8.87
N GLU A 93 -17.20 14.32 -8.31
CA GLU A 93 -18.56 14.34 -7.77
C GLU A 93 -18.63 15.20 -6.50
N GLY A 94 -17.70 15.00 -5.55
CA GLY A 94 -17.61 15.78 -4.32
C GLY A 94 -17.38 17.28 -4.55
N GLU A 95 -16.64 17.67 -5.60
CA GLU A 95 -16.42 19.08 -5.97
C GLU A 95 -17.70 19.86 -6.19
N LYS A 96 -18.77 19.23 -6.66
CA LYS A 96 -20.08 19.88 -6.89
C LYS A 96 -20.67 20.43 -5.59
N TYR A 97 -20.35 19.83 -4.46
CA TYR A 97 -20.94 20.10 -3.15
C TYR A 97 -20.00 20.84 -2.19
N LEU A 98 -18.78 21.20 -2.62
CA LEU A 98 -17.82 21.94 -1.78
C LEU A 98 -18.38 23.26 -1.23
N GLN A 99 -19.30 23.92 -1.97
CA GLN A 99 -19.87 25.20 -1.55
C GLN A 99 -20.79 25.06 -0.32
N SER A 100 -21.39 23.88 -0.10
CA SER A 100 -22.25 23.61 1.06
C SER A 100 -21.45 23.23 2.31
N ALA A 101 -20.15 22.89 2.19
CA ALA A 101 -19.29 22.56 3.31
C ALA A 101 -19.15 23.76 4.28
N ASN A 102 -19.25 23.48 5.57
CA ASN A 102 -19.02 24.49 6.60
C ASN A 102 -17.53 24.84 6.75
N ASN A 103 -17.21 25.85 7.54
CA ASN A 103 -15.83 26.33 7.69
C ASN A 103 -14.88 25.26 8.25
N GLY A 104 -15.34 24.36 9.13
CA GLY A 104 -14.53 23.29 9.70
C GLY A 104 -14.16 22.25 8.67
N GLU A 105 -15.15 21.78 7.94
CA GLU A 105 -14.93 20.83 6.84
C GLU A 105 -14.06 21.41 5.73
N ARG A 106 -14.23 22.70 5.42
CA ARG A 106 -13.43 23.36 4.40
C ARG A 106 -11.94 23.30 4.68
N VAL A 107 -11.52 23.54 5.93
CA VAL A 107 -10.10 23.42 6.32
C VAL A 107 -9.56 22.02 6.03
N MET A 108 -10.40 21.00 6.22
CA MET A 108 -10.03 19.61 5.91
C MET A 108 -10.07 19.33 4.41
N LEU A 109 -11.17 19.73 3.75
CA LEU A 109 -11.38 19.48 2.33
C LEU A 109 -10.33 20.17 1.47
N ASP A 110 -9.91 21.39 1.79
CA ASP A 110 -8.90 22.13 1.03
C ASP A 110 -7.58 21.35 0.99
N VAL A 111 -7.11 20.81 2.12
CA VAL A 111 -5.87 20.01 2.17
C VAL A 111 -6.03 18.65 1.49
N MET A 112 -7.21 18.02 1.58
CA MET A 112 -7.49 16.75 0.90
C MET A 112 -7.50 16.95 -0.63
N VAL A 113 -8.12 18.01 -1.13
CA VAL A 113 -8.14 18.39 -2.55
C VAL A 113 -6.71 18.59 -3.06
N GLU A 114 -5.91 19.39 -2.36
CA GLU A 114 -4.50 19.65 -2.73
C GLU A 114 -3.68 18.36 -2.77
N SER A 115 -3.79 17.54 -1.74
CA SER A 115 -3.05 16.28 -1.63
C SER A 115 -3.48 15.27 -2.69
N LEU A 116 -4.78 15.10 -2.96
CA LEU A 116 -5.30 14.21 -4.01
C LEU A 116 -4.91 14.70 -5.41
N ALA A 117 -4.70 16.00 -5.59
CA ALA A 117 -4.14 16.58 -6.81
C ALA A 117 -2.61 16.42 -6.94
N GLY A 118 -1.95 15.83 -5.95
CA GLY A 118 -0.50 15.56 -5.95
C GLY A 118 0.36 16.71 -5.43
N ALA A 119 -0.22 17.68 -4.73
CA ALA A 119 0.54 18.74 -4.07
C ALA A 119 1.30 18.21 -2.85
N GLU A 120 2.52 18.71 -2.62
CA GLU A 120 3.24 18.45 -1.38
C GLU A 120 2.59 19.24 -0.22
N VAL A 121 2.15 18.51 0.80
CA VAL A 121 1.51 19.06 2.00
C VAL A 121 2.45 18.89 3.20
N ASN A 122 2.68 19.97 3.95
CA ASN A 122 3.32 19.89 5.25
C ASN A 122 2.30 19.41 6.30
N TRP A 123 2.08 18.09 6.37
CA TRP A 123 1.08 17.49 7.24
C TRP A 123 1.28 17.79 8.72
N PHE A 124 2.53 17.87 9.20
CA PHE A 124 2.78 18.15 10.61
C PHE A 124 2.33 19.56 11.00
N GLU A 125 2.69 20.57 10.21
CA GLU A 125 2.26 21.95 10.43
C GLU A 125 0.75 22.10 10.30
N TRP A 126 0.17 21.45 9.29
CA TRP A 126 -1.26 21.45 9.08
C TRP A 126 -2.01 20.85 10.30
N LEU A 127 -1.57 19.68 10.79
CA LEU A 127 -2.13 19.03 11.97
C LEU A 127 -2.03 19.89 13.23
N GLN A 128 -0.91 20.57 13.44
CA GLN A 128 -0.75 21.50 14.56
C GLN A 128 -1.78 22.62 14.51
N ASN A 129 -1.97 23.25 13.36
CA ASN A 129 -2.93 24.30 13.16
C ASN A 129 -4.37 23.79 13.32
N PHE A 130 -4.69 22.63 12.74
CA PHE A 130 -6.02 22.03 12.83
C PHE A 130 -6.41 21.68 14.28
N THR A 131 -5.49 21.08 15.05
CA THR A 131 -5.74 20.73 16.46
C THR A 131 -5.77 21.92 17.41
N GLN A 132 -5.30 23.10 17.00
CA GLN A 132 -5.54 24.36 17.73
C GLN A 132 -6.97 24.87 17.50
N LEU A 133 -7.53 24.69 16.28
CA LEU A 133 -8.89 25.08 15.97
C LEU A 133 -9.91 24.11 16.58
N TYR A 134 -9.61 22.82 16.56
CA TYR A 134 -10.47 21.71 17.01
C TYR A 134 -9.75 20.85 18.06
N PRO A 135 -9.60 21.35 19.29
CA PRO A 135 -8.72 20.73 20.29
C PRO A 135 -9.22 19.40 20.86
N LYS A 136 -10.45 18.96 20.50
CA LYS A 136 -11.02 17.67 20.90
C LYS A 136 -11.15 16.67 19.74
N GLU A 137 -10.56 16.97 18.59
CA GLU A 137 -10.48 16.05 17.47
C GLU A 137 -9.37 15.02 17.72
N ILE A 138 -9.73 13.92 18.41
CA ILE A 138 -8.80 12.91 18.92
C ILE A 138 -7.94 12.28 17.81
N ARG A 139 -8.52 12.03 16.64
CA ARG A 139 -7.82 11.43 15.50
C ARG A 139 -6.58 12.23 15.10
N TYR A 140 -6.70 13.54 15.01
CA TYR A 140 -5.60 14.41 14.57
C TYR A 140 -4.57 14.65 15.68
N ILE A 141 -4.99 14.56 16.95
CA ILE A 141 -4.08 14.51 18.10
C ILE A 141 -3.23 13.22 18.05
N ASN A 142 -3.84 12.07 17.73
CA ASN A 142 -3.11 10.81 17.56
C ASN A 142 -2.09 10.90 16.41
N LEU A 143 -2.48 11.49 15.27
CA LEU A 143 -1.57 11.69 14.15
C LEU A 143 -0.36 12.56 14.52
N LEU A 144 -0.55 13.61 15.33
CA LEU A 144 0.59 14.39 15.87
C LEU A 144 1.52 13.52 16.73
N GLY A 145 0.94 12.59 17.50
CA GLY A 145 1.71 11.62 18.26
C GLY A 145 2.51 10.69 17.35
N ASN A 146 1.91 10.22 16.24
CA ASN A 146 2.59 9.36 15.26
C ASN A 146 3.75 10.10 14.57
N PHE A 147 3.59 11.38 14.22
CA PHE A 147 4.67 12.21 13.70
C PHE A 147 5.81 12.38 14.72
N ALA A 148 5.47 12.72 15.98
CA ALA A 148 6.47 12.85 17.04
C ALA A 148 7.24 11.54 17.28
N ASN A 149 6.56 10.39 17.23
CA ASN A 149 7.19 9.09 17.34
C ASN A 149 8.11 8.79 16.14
N GLY A 150 7.70 9.15 14.94
CA GLY A 150 8.51 9.03 13.72
C GLY A 150 9.79 9.87 13.77
N ASP A 151 9.73 11.03 14.39
CA ASP A 151 10.88 11.92 14.62
C ASP A 151 11.75 11.47 15.82
N GLY A 152 11.34 10.40 16.53
CA GLY A 152 12.04 9.89 17.72
C GLY A 152 11.78 10.69 19.00
N ASP A 153 10.84 11.64 19.02
CA ASP A 153 10.42 12.42 20.20
C ASP A 153 9.37 11.62 21.01
N ILE A 154 9.87 10.62 21.70
CA ILE A 154 9.06 9.63 22.45
C ILE A 154 8.19 10.28 23.53
N GLU A 155 8.74 11.28 24.25
CA GLU A 155 8.02 11.97 25.34
C GLU A 155 6.83 12.76 24.78
N LYS A 156 7.02 13.43 23.65
CA LYS A 156 5.98 14.20 22.99
C LYS A 156 4.93 13.29 22.35
N ALA A 157 5.34 12.15 21.77
CA ALA A 157 4.42 11.14 21.25
C ALA A 157 3.51 10.61 22.36
N GLU A 158 4.09 10.19 23.49
CA GLU A 158 3.35 9.72 24.66
C GLU A 158 2.37 10.78 25.18
N SER A 159 2.79 12.04 25.22
CA SER A 159 1.93 13.15 25.65
C SER A 159 0.70 13.33 24.73
N TYR A 160 0.88 13.24 23.41
CA TYR A 160 -0.24 13.35 22.48
C TYR A 160 -1.21 12.18 22.60
N TYR A 161 -0.72 10.94 22.70
CA TYR A 161 -1.59 9.76 22.86
C TYR A 161 -2.39 9.83 24.17
N LYS A 162 -1.74 10.20 25.27
CA LYS A 162 -2.44 10.40 26.56
C LYS A 162 -3.48 11.51 26.49
N LYS A 163 -3.14 12.64 25.86
CA LYS A 163 -4.10 13.75 25.65
C LYS A 163 -5.32 13.30 24.86
N SER A 164 -5.14 12.48 23.82
CA SER A 164 -6.26 11.91 23.07
C SER A 164 -7.15 11.02 23.97
N LEU A 165 -6.52 10.14 24.76
CA LEU A 165 -7.21 9.23 25.67
C LEU A 165 -7.91 9.93 26.86
N GLU A 166 -7.43 11.09 27.30
CA GLU A 166 -8.11 11.94 28.30
C GLU A 166 -9.42 12.55 27.75
N ILE A 167 -9.49 12.77 26.43
CA ILE A 167 -10.70 13.27 25.79
C ILE A 167 -11.70 12.15 25.57
N GLU A 168 -11.24 11.02 25.03
CA GLU A 168 -12.04 9.85 24.72
C GLU A 168 -11.19 8.59 24.58
N GLU A 169 -11.58 7.50 25.22
CA GLU A 169 -10.99 6.19 25.01
C GLU A 169 -11.21 5.75 23.55
N ASN A 170 -10.12 5.48 22.84
CA ASN A 170 -10.17 5.06 21.44
C ASN A 170 -9.10 4.02 21.12
N PRO A 171 -9.39 3.03 20.24
CA PRO A 171 -8.49 1.92 19.98
C PRO A 171 -7.20 2.36 19.26
N ASP A 172 -7.23 3.43 18.47
CA ASP A 172 -6.07 3.93 17.71
C ASP A 172 -4.99 4.52 18.63
N ALA A 173 -5.36 5.42 19.55
CA ALA A 173 -4.41 5.97 20.52
C ALA A 173 -3.86 4.89 21.49
N LEU A 174 -4.71 3.92 21.87
CA LEU A 174 -4.28 2.79 22.68
C LEU A 174 -3.29 1.91 21.91
N ASN A 175 -3.53 1.66 20.64
CA ASN A 175 -2.61 0.93 19.78
C ASN A 175 -1.22 1.61 19.73
N SER A 176 -1.20 2.89 19.36
CA SER A 176 0.04 3.67 19.24
C SER A 176 0.81 3.75 20.56
N LEU A 177 0.09 3.94 21.69
CA LEU A 177 0.70 3.98 23.01
C LEU A 177 1.28 2.61 23.44
N ALA A 178 0.60 1.51 23.10
CA ALA A 178 1.07 0.17 23.40
C ALA A 178 2.37 -0.16 22.68
N TYR A 179 2.45 0.14 21.36
CA TYR A 179 3.68 -0.04 20.60
C TYR A 179 4.81 0.91 21.08
N LEU A 180 4.47 2.13 21.49
CA LEU A 180 5.46 3.04 22.09
C LEU A 180 6.08 2.44 23.35
N TYR A 181 5.26 1.84 24.23
CA TYR A 181 5.75 1.18 25.45
C TYR A 181 6.54 -0.10 25.14
N ALA A 182 6.07 -0.92 24.19
CA ALA A 182 6.78 -2.11 23.76
C ALA A 182 8.17 -1.75 23.20
N GLY A 183 8.27 -0.73 22.36
CA GLY A 183 9.54 -0.22 21.81
C GLY A 183 10.51 0.30 22.88
N GLN A 184 10.02 0.70 24.05
CA GLN A 184 10.83 1.07 25.22
C GLN A 184 11.16 -0.14 26.14
N GLY A 185 10.74 -1.36 25.78
CA GLY A 185 10.87 -2.54 26.64
C GLY A 185 9.91 -2.58 27.84
N LYS A 186 8.95 -1.66 27.93
CA LYS A 186 7.92 -1.59 28.98
C LYS A 186 6.75 -2.54 28.68
N MET A 187 7.06 -3.85 28.63
CA MET A 187 6.11 -4.87 28.15
C MET A 187 4.88 -5.01 29.04
N ASN A 188 4.99 -4.80 30.35
CA ASN A 188 3.84 -4.87 31.26
C ASN A 188 2.85 -3.73 31.01
N GLU A 189 3.36 -2.52 30.83
CA GLU A 189 2.57 -1.33 30.49
C GLU A 189 1.91 -1.50 29.12
N ALA A 190 2.66 -2.00 28.13
CA ALA A 190 2.14 -2.30 26.80
C ALA A 190 0.94 -3.26 26.89
N LYS A 191 1.06 -4.34 27.68
CA LYS A 191 -0.04 -5.31 27.85
C LYS A 191 -1.29 -4.68 28.44
N VAL A 192 -1.14 -3.86 29.49
CA VAL A 192 -2.28 -3.16 30.12
C VAL A 192 -3.02 -2.29 29.10
N VAL A 193 -2.28 -1.59 28.24
CA VAL A 193 -2.84 -0.73 27.18
C VAL A 193 -3.53 -1.56 26.11
N LEU A 194 -2.95 -2.71 25.72
CA LEU A 194 -3.58 -3.63 24.74
C LEU A 194 -4.85 -4.28 25.27
N ASP A 195 -4.91 -4.63 26.57
CA ASP A 195 -6.15 -5.12 27.19
C ASP A 195 -7.26 -4.05 27.13
N ARG A 196 -6.93 -2.76 27.34
CA ARG A 196 -7.86 -1.64 27.16
C ARG A 196 -8.26 -1.49 25.70
N GLN A 197 -7.31 -1.62 24.75
CA GLN A 197 -7.60 -1.56 23.32
C GLN A 197 -8.65 -2.60 22.89
N ILE A 198 -8.52 -3.84 23.37
CA ILE A 198 -9.50 -4.90 23.12
C ILE A 198 -10.85 -4.55 23.76
N ALA A 199 -10.86 -3.97 24.97
CA ALA A 199 -12.11 -3.61 25.65
C ALA A 199 -12.90 -2.54 24.88
N VAL A 200 -12.22 -1.59 24.20
CA VAL A 200 -12.84 -0.49 23.44
C VAL A 200 -13.10 -0.86 21.99
N GLY A 201 -12.21 -1.66 21.36
CA GLY A 201 -12.20 -1.99 19.94
C GLY A 201 -12.36 -3.47 19.64
N GLY A 202 -12.97 -4.27 20.53
CA GLY A 202 -13.03 -5.72 20.37
C GLY A 202 -13.92 -6.23 19.23
N ASP A 203 -14.60 -5.34 18.51
CA ASP A 203 -15.30 -5.60 17.24
C ASP A 203 -14.38 -5.47 16.02
N LEU A 204 -13.16 -4.96 16.19
CA LEU A 204 -12.15 -4.76 15.14
C LEU A 204 -11.13 -5.90 15.14
N ALA A 205 -10.46 -6.13 14.02
CA ALA A 205 -9.36 -7.10 13.92
C ALA A 205 -8.07 -6.59 14.58
N ASN A 206 -7.73 -5.33 14.36
CA ASN A 206 -6.47 -4.73 14.78
C ASN A 206 -6.15 -4.87 16.29
N PRO A 207 -7.08 -4.70 17.25
CA PRO A 207 -6.77 -4.90 18.67
C PRO A 207 -6.28 -6.32 19.03
N TYR A 208 -6.81 -7.32 18.33
CA TYR A 208 -6.37 -8.71 18.53
C TYR A 208 -5.05 -8.98 17.82
N ASP A 209 -4.83 -8.39 16.64
CA ASP A 209 -3.55 -8.47 15.93
C ASP A 209 -2.42 -7.89 16.77
N SER A 210 -2.62 -6.71 17.36
CA SER A 210 -1.65 -6.05 18.24
C SER A 210 -1.35 -6.84 19.51
N MET A 211 -2.36 -7.51 20.10
CA MET A 211 -2.13 -8.44 21.22
C MET A 211 -1.35 -9.69 20.76
N GLY A 212 -1.58 -10.14 19.53
CA GLY A 212 -0.79 -11.21 18.90
C GLY A 212 0.68 -10.82 18.78
N ASP A 213 0.98 -9.60 18.34
CA ASP A 213 2.35 -9.06 18.28
C ASP A 213 3.02 -9.00 19.65
N TYR A 214 2.29 -8.59 20.68
CA TYR A 214 2.79 -8.65 22.05
C TYR A 214 3.25 -10.06 22.45
N TYR A 215 2.44 -11.09 22.13
CA TYR A 215 2.80 -12.47 22.44
C TYR A 215 3.96 -12.99 21.59
N LEU A 216 4.12 -12.53 20.35
CA LEU A 216 5.31 -12.81 19.55
C LEU A 216 6.57 -12.24 20.18
N GLU A 217 6.51 -10.99 20.65
CA GLU A 217 7.66 -10.32 21.27
C GLU A 217 8.15 -11.07 22.53
N ILE A 218 7.22 -11.60 23.33
CA ILE A 218 7.57 -12.43 24.49
C ILE A 218 7.76 -13.93 24.16
N LYS A 219 7.80 -14.28 22.86
CA LYS A 219 8.05 -15.63 22.31
C LYS A 219 6.99 -16.68 22.72
N ASP A 220 5.76 -16.29 22.96
CA ASP A 220 4.61 -17.18 23.17
C ASP A 220 3.85 -17.36 21.85
N ASN A 221 4.44 -18.13 20.92
CA ASN A 221 3.87 -18.35 19.59
C ASN A 221 2.47 -18.96 19.60
N GLN A 222 2.17 -19.78 20.60
CA GLN A 222 0.84 -20.40 20.73
C GLN A 222 -0.23 -19.34 20.99
N LYS A 223 0.00 -18.45 21.95
CA LYS A 223 -0.94 -17.35 22.24
C LYS A 223 -0.97 -16.33 21.10
N ALA A 224 0.17 -16.05 20.47
CA ALA A 224 0.21 -15.18 19.31
C ALA A 224 -0.76 -15.70 18.22
N LYS A 225 -0.67 -16.97 17.82
CA LYS A 225 -1.61 -17.59 16.86
C LYS A 225 -3.06 -17.53 17.33
N GLU A 226 -3.32 -17.73 18.62
CA GLU A 226 -4.68 -17.63 19.17
C GLU A 226 -5.26 -16.23 18.95
N TYR A 227 -4.48 -15.17 19.20
CA TYR A 227 -4.92 -13.79 19.04
C TYR A 227 -5.03 -13.38 17.57
N PHE A 228 -4.10 -13.77 16.71
CA PHE A 228 -4.24 -13.56 15.26
C PHE A 228 -5.48 -14.25 14.69
N ASN A 229 -5.81 -15.46 15.16
CA ASN A 229 -7.07 -16.11 14.79
C ASN A 229 -8.32 -15.41 15.35
N LYS A 230 -8.21 -14.68 16.46
CA LYS A 230 -9.29 -13.79 16.93
C LYS A 230 -9.47 -12.60 15.99
N ALA A 231 -8.36 -11.99 15.53
CA ALA A 231 -8.41 -10.93 14.54
C ALA A 231 -9.12 -11.41 13.24
N LEU A 232 -8.77 -12.60 12.72
CA LEU A 232 -9.39 -13.18 11.54
C LEU A 232 -10.85 -13.59 11.70
N ARG A 233 -11.36 -13.74 12.92
CA ARG A 233 -12.80 -13.93 13.15
C ARG A 233 -13.58 -12.62 13.00
N ASN A 234 -12.96 -11.48 13.33
CA ASN A 234 -13.58 -10.16 13.17
C ASN A 234 -13.45 -9.66 11.73
N ASP A 235 -12.33 -9.97 11.07
CA ASP A 235 -12.07 -9.65 9.67
C ASP A 235 -11.31 -10.81 9.02
N PRO A 236 -12.00 -11.69 8.27
CA PRO A 236 -11.36 -12.81 7.57
C PRO A 236 -10.31 -12.38 6.55
N ASP A 237 -10.34 -11.14 6.07
CA ASP A 237 -9.41 -10.60 5.08
C ASP A 237 -8.29 -9.76 5.68
N PHE A 238 -8.14 -9.78 7.00
CA PHE A 238 -7.06 -9.08 7.69
C PHE A 238 -5.70 -9.76 7.44
N THR A 239 -5.10 -9.40 6.31
CA THR A 239 -3.89 -10.05 5.75
C THR A 239 -2.69 -10.02 6.69
N MET A 240 -2.58 -9.01 7.55
CA MET A 240 -1.49 -8.90 8.53
C MET A 240 -1.44 -10.11 9.46
N SER A 241 -2.58 -10.50 10.04
CA SER A 241 -2.66 -11.69 10.91
C SER A 241 -2.42 -12.99 10.13
N LYS A 242 -2.95 -13.13 8.89
CA LYS A 242 -2.69 -14.31 8.04
C LYS A 242 -1.19 -14.55 7.85
N ARG A 243 -0.44 -13.49 7.54
CA ARG A 243 1.01 -13.54 7.33
C ARG A 243 1.78 -13.91 8.59
N LYS A 244 1.39 -13.35 9.74
CA LYS A 244 2.04 -13.61 11.01
C LYS A 244 1.84 -15.07 11.45
N ILE A 245 0.62 -15.61 11.30
CA ILE A 245 0.33 -17.03 11.53
C ILE A 245 1.21 -17.91 10.63
N TRP A 246 1.23 -17.62 9.32
CA TRP A 246 2.06 -18.37 8.39
C TRP A 246 3.54 -18.35 8.78
N ARG A 247 4.09 -17.18 9.19
CA ARG A 247 5.48 -17.08 9.65
C ARG A 247 5.76 -17.99 10.83
N ILE A 248 4.89 -17.97 11.85
CA ILE A 248 5.02 -18.85 13.01
C ILE A 248 5.03 -20.33 12.58
N GLU A 249 4.12 -20.73 11.70
CA GLU A 249 4.03 -22.10 11.21
C GLU A 249 5.28 -22.54 10.43
N GLN A 250 5.88 -21.63 9.63
CA GLN A 250 7.14 -21.93 8.97
C GLN A 250 8.26 -22.14 10.00
N GLU A 251 8.39 -21.29 10.99
CA GLU A 251 9.38 -21.42 12.06
C GLU A 251 9.20 -22.71 12.86
N GLU A 252 7.96 -23.09 13.18
CA GLU A 252 7.62 -24.35 13.88
C GLU A 252 8.00 -25.58 13.04
N THR A 253 7.95 -25.51 11.72
CA THR A 253 8.37 -26.59 10.80
C THR A 253 9.87 -26.60 10.53
N GLY A 254 10.63 -25.71 11.16
CA GLY A 254 12.09 -25.57 10.97
C GLY A 254 12.49 -24.81 9.71
N ASN A 255 11.54 -24.27 8.98
CA ASN A 255 11.80 -23.33 7.90
C ASN A 255 12.05 -21.95 8.53
N LYS A 256 13.31 -21.56 8.62
CA LYS A 256 13.62 -20.20 9.05
C LYS A 256 13.07 -19.22 8.02
N VAL A 257 12.07 -18.41 8.43
CA VAL A 257 11.65 -17.23 7.69
C VAL A 257 12.60 -16.10 8.09
N GLU A 258 13.86 -16.24 7.74
CA GLU A 258 14.80 -15.14 7.87
C GLU A 258 14.47 -14.12 6.79
N GLN A 259 14.20 -12.88 7.20
CA GLN A 259 14.32 -11.78 6.24
C GLN A 259 15.78 -11.78 5.80
N MET A 260 16.01 -12.00 4.50
CA MET A 260 17.38 -12.01 3.98
C MET A 260 18.02 -10.66 4.29
N GLU A 261 19.16 -10.73 4.97
CA GLU A 261 20.05 -9.59 5.11
C GLU A 261 20.71 -9.34 3.75
N TRP A 262 20.61 -8.12 3.29
CA TRP A 262 21.31 -7.68 2.08
C TRP A 262 22.75 -7.35 2.44
N SER A 263 23.66 -7.42 1.46
CA SER A 263 25.08 -7.09 1.67
C SER A 263 25.33 -5.62 1.98
N SER A 264 24.36 -4.75 1.72
CA SER A 264 24.44 -3.33 2.08
C SER A 264 24.09 -3.10 3.55
N ASP A 265 24.98 -2.42 4.28
CA ASP A 265 24.73 -1.94 5.65
C ASP A 265 23.85 -0.70 5.69
N SER A 266 23.56 -0.08 4.55
CA SER A 266 22.71 1.11 4.45
C SER A 266 21.24 0.75 4.35
N ALA A 267 20.48 0.97 5.41
CA ALA A 267 19.03 0.80 5.41
C ALA A 267 18.33 1.61 4.30
N ASN A 268 18.84 2.81 3.99
CA ASN A 268 18.29 3.66 2.94
C ASN A 268 18.57 3.09 1.54
N ALA A 269 19.76 2.53 1.29
CA ALA A 269 20.06 1.85 0.02
C ALA A 269 19.18 0.61 -0.18
N VAL A 270 19.02 -0.19 0.87
CA VAL A 270 18.14 -1.37 0.85
C VAL A 270 16.68 -0.98 0.63
N SER A 271 16.21 0.11 1.25
CA SER A 271 14.85 0.63 1.07
C SER A 271 14.60 1.10 -0.36
N ALA A 272 15.52 1.88 -0.93
CA ALA A 272 15.45 2.32 -2.32
C ALA A 272 15.45 1.11 -3.28
N PHE A 273 16.33 0.13 -3.05
CA PHE A 273 16.39 -1.10 -3.83
C PHE A 273 15.05 -1.88 -3.77
N LYS A 274 14.49 -2.12 -2.59
CA LYS A 274 13.19 -2.81 -2.42
C LYS A 274 12.07 -2.09 -3.15
N THR A 275 12.04 -0.75 -3.07
CA THR A 275 11.08 0.07 -3.83
C THR A 275 11.28 -0.10 -5.34
N GLY A 276 12.52 -0.09 -5.83
CA GLY A 276 12.84 -0.35 -7.23
C GLY A 276 12.40 -1.74 -7.68
N VAL A 277 12.59 -2.78 -6.86
CA VAL A 277 12.10 -4.15 -7.14
C VAL A 277 10.57 -4.19 -7.27
N TRP A 278 9.86 -3.50 -6.37
CA TRP A 278 8.41 -3.39 -6.45
C TRP A 278 7.96 -2.71 -7.75
N GLN A 279 8.60 -1.58 -8.13
CA GLN A 279 8.34 -0.89 -9.39
C GLN A 279 8.66 -1.76 -10.61
N PHE A 280 9.77 -2.52 -10.57
CA PHE A 280 10.18 -3.43 -11.61
C PHE A 280 9.14 -4.49 -11.92
N TYR A 281 8.61 -5.17 -10.91
CA TYR A 281 7.59 -6.20 -11.11
C TYR A 281 6.20 -5.64 -11.44
N ASN A 282 5.95 -4.34 -11.19
CA ASN A 282 4.75 -3.62 -11.65
C ASN A 282 4.92 -2.99 -13.05
N ILE A 283 6.03 -3.26 -13.75
CA ILE A 283 6.31 -2.77 -15.12
C ILE A 283 6.46 -1.23 -15.18
N HIS A 284 6.82 -0.61 -14.06
CA HIS A 284 7.13 0.83 -13.99
C HIS A 284 8.63 1.05 -14.20
N TRP A 285 9.11 0.80 -15.44
CA TRP A 285 10.54 0.68 -15.76
C TRP A 285 11.36 1.93 -15.42
N ASP A 286 10.83 3.13 -15.68
CA ASP A 286 11.55 4.38 -15.42
C ASP A 286 11.69 4.64 -13.93
N ASN A 287 10.62 4.46 -13.17
CA ASN A 287 10.62 4.59 -11.71
C ASN A 287 11.54 3.52 -11.06
N ALA A 288 11.53 2.30 -11.59
CA ALA A 288 12.41 1.24 -11.10
C ALA A 288 13.89 1.62 -11.30
N ARG A 289 14.25 2.12 -12.50
CA ARG A 289 15.62 2.59 -12.77
C ARG A 289 16.04 3.71 -11.83
N GLU A 290 15.17 4.70 -11.63
CA GLU A 290 15.44 5.82 -10.72
C GLU A 290 15.77 5.30 -9.31
N LYS A 291 14.98 4.36 -8.79
CA LYS A 291 15.17 3.79 -7.46
C LYS A 291 16.42 2.92 -7.37
N PHE A 292 16.78 2.19 -8.40
CA PHE A 292 18.05 1.46 -8.43
C PHE A 292 19.26 2.40 -8.48
N GLU A 293 19.20 3.47 -9.27
CA GLU A 293 20.27 4.51 -9.29
C GLU A 293 20.35 5.25 -7.94
N GLU A 294 19.23 5.51 -7.28
CA GLU A 294 19.21 6.05 -5.92
C GLU A 294 19.93 5.12 -4.93
N ALA A 295 19.62 3.82 -4.98
CA ALA A 295 20.29 2.83 -4.12
C ALA A 295 21.81 2.77 -4.39
N ILE A 296 22.23 2.80 -5.65
CA ILE A 296 23.64 2.83 -6.08
C ILE A 296 24.34 4.11 -5.58
N LYS A 297 23.67 5.25 -5.67
CA LYS A 297 24.23 6.53 -5.17
C LYS A 297 24.49 6.49 -3.67
N ILE A 298 23.62 5.81 -2.92
CA ILE A 298 23.75 5.69 -1.45
C ILE A 298 24.83 4.66 -1.09
N ASP A 299 24.84 3.52 -1.78
CA ASP A 299 25.82 2.43 -1.57
C ASP A 299 26.28 1.87 -2.91
N PRO A 300 27.42 2.35 -3.45
CA PRO A 300 27.97 1.88 -4.71
C PRO A 300 28.51 0.43 -4.69
N GLU A 301 28.70 -0.16 -3.51
CA GLU A 301 29.19 -1.55 -3.36
C GLU A 301 28.06 -2.56 -3.25
N PHE A 302 26.79 -2.13 -3.22
CA PHE A 302 25.61 -2.98 -3.21
C PHE A 302 25.33 -3.55 -4.62
N ALA A 303 25.62 -4.83 -4.84
CA ALA A 303 25.56 -5.48 -6.16
C ALA A 303 24.13 -5.57 -6.76
N MET A 304 23.11 -5.74 -5.91
CA MET A 304 21.75 -6.05 -6.35
C MET A 304 21.05 -4.94 -7.18
N PRO A 305 21.18 -3.65 -6.87
CA PRO A 305 20.63 -2.61 -7.74
C PRO A 305 21.21 -2.65 -9.15
N TYR A 306 22.51 -2.94 -9.31
CA TYR A 306 23.12 -3.09 -10.63
C TYR A 306 22.57 -4.30 -11.39
N LEU A 307 22.35 -5.44 -10.71
CA LEU A 307 21.70 -6.60 -11.32
C LEU A 307 20.32 -6.23 -11.87
N TYR A 308 19.52 -5.50 -11.09
CA TYR A 308 18.18 -5.13 -11.53
C TYR A 308 18.19 -4.07 -12.62
N LEU A 309 19.17 -3.18 -12.70
CA LEU A 309 19.38 -2.32 -13.87
C LEU A 309 19.67 -3.15 -15.14
N VAL A 310 20.41 -4.25 -15.04
CA VAL A 310 20.63 -5.18 -16.16
C VAL A 310 19.33 -5.80 -16.66
N LEU A 311 18.40 -6.08 -15.74
CA LEU A 311 17.12 -6.74 -16.04
C LEU A 311 16.05 -5.76 -16.52
N THR A 312 16.19 -4.47 -16.19
CA THR A 312 15.19 -3.45 -16.53
C THR A 312 15.34 -3.01 -17.98
N PRO A 313 14.28 -3.06 -18.83
CA PRO A 313 14.32 -2.55 -20.19
C PRO A 313 14.73 -1.08 -20.25
N GLY A 314 15.49 -0.68 -21.26
CA GLY A 314 15.91 0.71 -21.47
C GLY A 314 17.30 0.85 -22.05
N ASP A 315 18.14 1.73 -21.49
CA ASP A 315 19.47 2.05 -22.01
C ASP A 315 20.40 0.82 -21.98
N SER A 316 20.73 0.32 -23.17
CA SER A 316 21.59 -0.86 -23.33
C SER A 316 23.03 -0.61 -22.90
N ALA A 317 23.54 0.62 -23.04
CA ALA A 317 24.90 0.96 -22.61
C ALA A 317 25.01 0.97 -21.08
N ARG A 318 24.02 1.59 -20.42
CA ARG A 318 23.94 1.58 -18.95
C ARG A 318 23.74 0.17 -18.39
N SER A 319 22.90 -0.65 -19.06
CA SER A 319 22.69 -2.05 -18.69
C SER A 319 23.99 -2.88 -18.78
N GLU A 320 24.81 -2.68 -19.82
CA GLU A 320 26.07 -3.39 -19.97
C GLU A 320 27.15 -2.91 -18.98
N GLU A 321 27.19 -1.62 -18.66
CA GLU A 321 28.03 -1.07 -17.60
C GLU A 321 27.61 -1.68 -16.24
N ALA A 322 26.34 -1.67 -15.91
CA ALA A 322 25.80 -2.22 -14.68
C ALA A 322 26.14 -3.73 -14.55
N ARG A 323 26.07 -4.49 -15.66
CA ARG A 323 26.45 -5.91 -15.67
C ARG A 323 27.90 -6.09 -15.20
N LYS A 324 28.85 -5.34 -15.79
CA LYS A 324 30.27 -5.43 -15.43
C LYS A 324 30.52 -5.08 -13.97
N ILE A 325 29.79 -4.09 -13.45
CA ILE A 325 29.90 -3.69 -12.03
C ILE A 325 29.33 -4.81 -11.12
N ALA A 326 28.13 -5.34 -11.44
CA ALA A 326 27.55 -6.44 -10.67
C ALA A 326 28.46 -7.66 -10.61
N GLU A 327 29.10 -8.03 -11.74
CA GLU A 327 30.11 -9.09 -11.81
C GLU A 327 31.36 -8.77 -10.96
N GLY A 328 31.81 -7.52 -10.98
CA GLY A 328 32.95 -7.06 -10.15
C GLY A 328 32.64 -7.10 -8.65
N LEU A 329 31.40 -6.80 -8.25
CA LEU A 329 30.93 -6.84 -6.88
C LEU A 329 30.49 -8.23 -6.40
N TYR A 330 30.53 -9.24 -7.26
CA TYR A 330 30.10 -10.61 -6.92
C TYR A 330 30.80 -11.16 -5.68
N SER A 331 32.08 -10.89 -5.49
CA SER A 331 32.84 -11.41 -4.34
C SER A 331 32.34 -10.85 -3.00
N SER A 332 31.90 -9.62 -2.94
CA SER A 332 31.39 -8.94 -1.74
C SER A 332 29.91 -9.25 -1.45
N ALA A 333 29.16 -9.69 -2.46
CA ALA A 333 27.77 -10.11 -2.29
C ALA A 333 27.64 -11.31 -1.33
N ASN A 334 26.53 -11.38 -0.59
CA ASN A 334 26.26 -12.55 0.25
C ASN A 334 25.82 -13.79 -0.59
N SER A 335 25.63 -14.95 0.05
CA SER A 335 25.34 -16.21 -0.66
C SER A 335 24.01 -16.17 -1.43
N PHE A 336 23.00 -15.47 -0.92
CA PHE A 336 21.70 -15.33 -1.57
C PHE A 336 21.80 -14.43 -2.81
N GLU A 337 22.43 -13.27 -2.67
CA GLU A 337 22.67 -12.33 -3.76
C GLU A 337 23.48 -12.98 -4.89
N LYS A 338 24.57 -13.71 -4.54
CA LYS A 338 25.34 -14.50 -5.50
C LYS A 338 24.48 -15.47 -6.30
N ALA A 339 23.60 -16.20 -5.62
CA ALA A 339 22.71 -17.14 -6.29
C ALA A 339 21.68 -16.46 -7.20
N LEU A 340 21.17 -15.28 -6.82
CA LEU A 340 20.29 -14.47 -7.68
C LEU A 340 21.04 -13.88 -8.88
N ILE A 341 22.27 -13.39 -8.69
CA ILE A 341 23.12 -12.89 -9.78
C ILE A 341 23.37 -14.01 -10.78
N ASP A 342 23.84 -15.18 -10.31
CA ASP A 342 24.12 -16.36 -11.14
C ASP A 342 22.87 -16.82 -11.93
N LEU A 343 21.71 -16.84 -11.29
CA LEU A 343 20.46 -17.25 -11.95
C LEU A 343 20.07 -16.30 -13.06
N ASN A 344 20.08 -14.99 -12.76
CA ASN A 344 19.55 -13.99 -13.67
C ASN A 344 20.50 -13.68 -14.84
N LEU A 345 21.82 -13.65 -14.60
CA LEU A 345 22.79 -13.51 -15.68
C LEU A 345 22.81 -14.77 -16.57
N PHE A 346 22.76 -15.98 -15.97
CA PHE A 346 22.65 -17.21 -16.76
C PHE A 346 21.39 -17.23 -17.64
N ARG A 347 20.22 -16.79 -17.12
CA ARG A 347 18.97 -16.68 -17.90
C ARG A 347 19.14 -15.74 -19.09
N ARG A 348 19.77 -14.57 -18.88
CA ARG A 348 19.98 -13.59 -19.93
C ARG A 348 20.86 -14.14 -21.06
N GLU A 349 21.90 -14.89 -20.71
CA GLU A 349 22.83 -15.49 -21.68
C GLU A 349 22.24 -16.73 -22.36
N ASN A 350 21.31 -17.42 -21.69
CA ASN A 350 20.72 -18.68 -22.15
C ASN A 350 19.18 -18.62 -22.02
N PRO A 351 18.48 -17.84 -22.87
CA PRO A 351 17.05 -17.59 -22.72
C PRO A 351 16.17 -18.85 -22.81
N ASP A 352 16.62 -19.86 -23.55
CA ASP A 352 15.90 -21.13 -23.77
C ASP A 352 16.31 -22.24 -22.77
N ALA A 353 17.22 -21.96 -21.84
CA ALA A 353 17.70 -22.95 -20.91
C ALA A 353 16.65 -23.33 -19.86
N ASP A 354 16.62 -24.62 -19.47
CA ASP A 354 15.84 -25.04 -18.31
C ASP A 354 16.48 -24.54 -17.01
N LEU A 355 15.81 -23.61 -16.37
CA LEU A 355 16.24 -22.99 -15.11
C LEU A 355 15.86 -23.81 -13.87
N THR A 356 15.05 -24.86 -14.03
CA THR A 356 14.54 -25.66 -12.91
C THR A 356 15.61 -26.15 -11.95
N PRO A 357 16.76 -26.69 -12.40
CA PRO A 357 17.79 -27.16 -11.48
C PRO A 357 18.39 -26.04 -10.61
N LYS A 358 18.61 -24.86 -11.22
CA LYS A 358 19.14 -23.69 -10.48
C LYS A 358 18.12 -23.14 -9.48
N ILE A 359 16.86 -23.04 -9.89
CA ILE A 359 15.75 -22.56 -9.03
C ILE A 359 15.51 -23.54 -7.88
N ASN A 360 15.51 -24.85 -8.13
CA ASN A 360 15.34 -25.86 -7.08
C ASN A 360 16.48 -25.81 -6.06
N ARG A 361 17.71 -25.57 -6.49
CA ARG A 361 18.84 -25.36 -5.58
C ARG A 361 18.65 -24.11 -4.73
N LEU A 362 18.22 -23.01 -5.34
CA LEU A 362 17.94 -21.76 -4.63
C LEU A 362 16.79 -21.95 -3.63
N LYS A 363 15.70 -22.60 -4.05
CA LYS A 363 14.55 -22.92 -3.20
C LYS A 363 14.92 -23.84 -2.02
N SER A 364 15.81 -24.81 -2.21
CA SER A 364 16.23 -25.67 -1.12
C SER A 364 17.01 -24.94 -0.01
N GLN A 365 17.65 -23.83 -0.35
CA GLN A 365 18.39 -22.98 0.59
C GLN A 365 17.53 -21.86 1.18
N TYR A 366 16.58 -21.33 0.40
CA TYR A 366 15.76 -20.17 0.72
C TYR A 366 14.27 -20.41 0.37
N PRO A 367 13.61 -21.38 1.04
CA PRO A 367 12.30 -21.90 0.62
C PRO A 367 11.17 -20.88 0.80
N THR A 368 11.36 -19.87 1.64
CA THR A 368 10.33 -18.87 2.03
C THR A 368 10.63 -17.48 1.48
N GLU A 369 11.68 -17.32 0.68
CA GLU A 369 12.07 -16.03 0.15
C GLU A 369 11.19 -15.60 -1.03
N LEU A 370 10.63 -14.40 -0.95
CA LEU A 370 9.74 -13.82 -1.97
C LEU A 370 10.36 -13.91 -3.38
N LEU A 371 11.61 -13.46 -3.54
CA LEU A 371 12.24 -13.42 -4.87
C LEU A 371 12.48 -14.82 -5.44
N VAL A 372 12.71 -15.83 -4.58
CA VAL A 372 12.83 -17.22 -5.01
C VAL A 372 11.49 -17.77 -5.49
N MET A 373 10.41 -17.49 -4.74
CA MET A 373 9.07 -17.90 -5.14
C MET A 373 8.65 -17.24 -6.45
N VAL A 374 8.98 -15.97 -6.66
CA VAL A 374 8.74 -15.27 -7.93
C VAL A 374 9.53 -15.92 -9.08
N GLN A 375 10.79 -16.32 -8.86
CA GLN A 375 11.56 -17.04 -9.87
C GLN A 375 10.96 -18.43 -10.20
N GLU A 376 10.49 -19.14 -9.19
CA GLU A 376 9.82 -20.43 -9.36
C GLU A 376 8.52 -20.30 -10.15
N ALA A 377 7.63 -19.39 -9.73
CA ALA A 377 6.37 -19.14 -10.41
C ALA A 377 6.59 -18.73 -11.88
N GLY A 378 7.50 -17.79 -12.12
CA GLY A 378 7.86 -17.37 -13.48
C GLY A 378 8.47 -18.49 -14.33
N ASN A 379 9.16 -19.45 -13.72
CA ASN A 379 9.67 -20.64 -14.42
C ASN A 379 8.54 -21.58 -14.84
N PHE A 380 7.57 -21.85 -13.96
CA PHE A 380 6.39 -22.63 -14.30
C PHE A 380 5.57 -21.94 -15.39
N PHE A 381 5.38 -20.63 -15.30
CA PHE A 381 4.67 -19.87 -16.33
C PHE A 381 5.32 -19.99 -17.72
N ARG A 382 6.66 -19.89 -17.82
CA ARG A 382 7.39 -20.09 -19.09
C ARG A 382 7.32 -21.50 -19.65
N LYS A 383 7.03 -22.50 -18.82
CA LYS A 383 6.86 -23.89 -19.20
C LYS A 383 5.42 -24.28 -19.49
N ASP A 384 4.52 -23.28 -19.58
CA ASP A 384 3.08 -23.48 -19.73
C ASP A 384 2.42 -24.29 -18.60
N GLU A 385 3.10 -24.38 -17.44
CA GLU A 385 2.60 -25.06 -16.24
C GLU A 385 1.79 -24.03 -15.40
N PHE A 386 0.74 -23.47 -16.03
CA PHE A 386 0.02 -22.28 -15.53
C PHE A 386 -0.68 -22.50 -14.20
N GLU A 387 -1.23 -23.68 -13.93
CA GLU A 387 -1.85 -23.98 -12.63
C GLU A 387 -0.84 -23.97 -11.49
N LYS A 388 0.39 -24.49 -11.72
CA LYS A 388 1.46 -24.42 -10.72
C LYS A 388 1.92 -22.97 -10.49
N ALA A 389 2.06 -22.20 -11.56
CA ALA A 389 2.39 -20.78 -11.46
C ALA A 389 1.33 -20.02 -10.68
N SER A 390 0.04 -20.24 -10.99
CA SER A 390 -1.11 -19.64 -10.30
C SER A 390 -1.07 -19.92 -8.79
N ASN A 391 -0.90 -21.18 -8.40
CA ASN A 391 -0.81 -21.56 -6.98
C ASN A 391 0.32 -20.85 -6.22
N ILE A 392 1.47 -20.65 -6.86
CA ILE A 392 2.59 -19.95 -6.23
C ILE A 392 2.31 -18.43 -6.16
N TYR A 393 1.76 -17.82 -7.23
CA TYR A 393 1.41 -16.40 -7.21
C TYR A 393 0.32 -16.09 -6.19
N THR A 394 -0.68 -16.98 -6.00
CA THR A 394 -1.66 -16.87 -4.90
C THR A 394 -0.94 -16.85 -3.55
N ASN A 395 -0.02 -17.82 -3.31
CA ASN A 395 0.76 -17.85 -2.09
C ASN A 395 1.62 -16.58 -1.88
N ILE A 396 2.22 -16.04 -2.95
CA ILE A 396 3.00 -14.80 -2.88
C ILE A 396 2.09 -13.64 -2.47
N TRP A 397 0.92 -13.49 -3.10
CA TRP A 397 -0.03 -12.45 -2.75
C TRP A 397 -0.49 -12.55 -1.30
N GLU A 398 -0.97 -13.70 -0.88
CA GLU A 398 -1.52 -13.91 0.46
C GLU A 398 -0.48 -13.72 1.58
N ARG A 399 0.78 -14.07 1.33
CA ARG A 399 1.84 -14.07 2.35
C ARG A 399 2.67 -12.81 2.41
N PHE A 400 2.89 -12.15 1.27
CA PHE A 400 3.82 -11.03 1.18
C PHE A 400 3.14 -9.70 0.80
N ASP A 401 1.84 -9.71 0.47
CA ASP A 401 1.15 -8.53 -0.08
C ASP A 401 1.87 -7.95 -1.30
N PHE A 402 2.48 -8.86 -2.04
CA PHE A 402 3.24 -8.48 -3.21
C PHE A 402 2.29 -8.28 -4.39
N VAL A 403 1.75 -7.07 -4.48
CA VAL A 403 0.73 -6.67 -5.48
C VAL A 403 1.07 -7.11 -6.92
N PRO A 404 2.34 -7.08 -7.39
CA PRO A 404 2.68 -7.58 -8.73
C PRO A 404 2.30 -9.04 -8.99
N ALA A 405 2.18 -9.86 -7.92
CA ALA A 405 1.75 -11.25 -8.06
C ALA A 405 0.32 -11.37 -8.60
N LEU A 406 -0.57 -10.40 -8.30
CA LEU A 406 -1.94 -10.37 -8.82
C LEU A 406 -1.99 -10.30 -10.34
N ASN A 407 -1.09 -9.53 -10.95
CA ASN A 407 -0.96 -9.46 -12.40
C ASN A 407 -0.64 -10.84 -13.00
N MET A 408 0.39 -11.48 -12.48
CA MET A 408 0.82 -12.81 -12.95
C MET A 408 -0.15 -13.92 -12.57
N LEU A 409 -0.89 -13.78 -11.48
CA LEU A 409 -2.01 -14.65 -11.10
C LEU A 409 -3.12 -14.57 -12.15
N GLY A 410 -3.49 -13.34 -12.57
CA GLY A 410 -4.45 -13.10 -13.64
C GLY A 410 -4.03 -13.78 -14.94
N TYR A 411 -2.80 -13.53 -15.40
CA TYR A 411 -2.28 -14.16 -16.62
C TYR A 411 -2.18 -15.68 -16.52
N SER A 412 -1.74 -16.22 -15.38
CA SER A 412 -1.63 -17.67 -15.19
C SER A 412 -3.00 -18.35 -15.30
N ASN A 413 -4.04 -17.78 -14.68
CA ASN A 413 -5.40 -18.31 -14.76
C ASN A 413 -6.02 -18.11 -16.14
N MET A 414 -5.81 -16.97 -16.79
CA MET A 414 -6.24 -16.72 -18.16
C MET A 414 -5.67 -17.77 -19.11
N ARG A 415 -4.38 -18.08 -19.04
CA ARG A 415 -3.70 -19.10 -19.84
C ARG A 415 -4.14 -20.53 -19.49
N ALA A 416 -4.49 -20.79 -18.23
CA ALA A 416 -5.06 -22.06 -17.78
C ALA A 416 -6.55 -22.25 -18.16
N GLY A 417 -7.22 -21.21 -18.68
CA GLY A 417 -8.64 -21.24 -19.00
C GLY A 417 -9.58 -20.95 -17.81
N ASN A 418 -9.04 -20.54 -16.66
CA ASN A 418 -9.78 -20.22 -15.44
C ASN A 418 -10.25 -18.74 -15.46
N MET A 419 -11.12 -18.37 -16.40
CA MET A 419 -11.45 -16.96 -16.71
C MET A 419 -12.07 -16.19 -15.54
N THR A 420 -12.85 -16.85 -14.66
CA THR A 420 -13.43 -16.19 -13.47
C THR A 420 -12.34 -15.74 -12.51
N VAL A 421 -11.41 -16.65 -12.17
CA VAL A 421 -10.29 -16.35 -11.27
C VAL A 421 -9.33 -15.32 -11.89
N ALA A 422 -9.13 -15.38 -13.21
CA ALA A 422 -8.33 -14.40 -13.92
C ALA A 422 -8.92 -12.99 -13.81
N LYS A 423 -10.25 -12.86 -14.01
CA LYS A 423 -10.95 -11.57 -13.87
C LYS A 423 -10.86 -11.01 -12.45
N GLU A 424 -11.06 -11.87 -11.45
CA GLU A 424 -10.93 -11.49 -10.04
C GLU A 424 -9.51 -10.98 -9.75
N ALA A 425 -8.49 -11.72 -10.15
CA ALA A 425 -7.09 -11.32 -9.94
C ALA A 425 -6.74 -9.98 -10.61
N PHE A 426 -7.19 -9.72 -11.84
CA PHE A 426 -6.98 -8.43 -12.50
C PHE A 426 -7.80 -7.30 -11.84
N SER A 427 -9.00 -7.59 -11.34
CA SER A 427 -9.79 -6.62 -10.57
C SER A 427 -9.11 -6.25 -9.25
N ASP A 428 -8.56 -7.25 -8.55
CA ASP A 428 -7.78 -7.03 -7.33
C ASP A 428 -6.49 -6.27 -7.62
N TYR A 429 -5.86 -6.51 -8.79
CA TYR A 429 -4.69 -5.76 -9.23
C TYR A 429 -5.02 -4.28 -9.44
N ILE A 430 -6.17 -3.96 -10.07
CA ILE A 430 -6.66 -2.57 -10.18
C ILE A 430 -6.94 -1.99 -8.79
N THR A 431 -7.62 -2.75 -7.93
CA THR A 431 -7.98 -2.30 -6.57
C THR A 431 -6.74 -1.94 -5.74
N ASN A 432 -5.64 -2.68 -5.90
CA ASN A 432 -4.42 -2.50 -5.10
C ASN A 432 -3.32 -1.68 -5.80
N ASN A 433 -3.44 -1.42 -7.11
CA ASN A 433 -2.44 -0.70 -7.91
C ASN A 433 -3.03 0.23 -8.98
N GLY A 434 -4.29 0.59 -8.88
CA GLY A 434 -5.01 1.41 -9.88
C GLY A 434 -4.54 2.87 -10.01
N GLY A 435 -3.49 3.26 -9.27
CA GLY A 435 -2.76 4.50 -9.50
C GLY A 435 -1.85 4.49 -10.73
N HIS A 436 -1.69 3.33 -11.38
CA HIS A 436 -0.76 3.08 -12.47
C HIS A 436 -1.47 2.51 -13.70
N ALA A 437 -0.87 2.62 -14.89
CA ALA A 437 -1.48 2.20 -16.16
C ALA A 437 -1.60 0.68 -16.31
N ASN A 438 -0.58 -0.07 -15.88
CA ASN A 438 -0.48 -1.51 -16.15
C ASN A 438 -1.67 -2.35 -15.67
N PRO A 439 -2.29 -2.12 -14.49
CA PRO A 439 -3.49 -2.86 -14.09
C PRO A 439 -4.67 -2.75 -15.06
N TYR A 440 -4.88 -1.57 -15.62
CA TYR A 440 -5.94 -1.34 -16.62
C TYR A 440 -5.59 -1.95 -17.97
N ASP A 441 -4.32 -1.87 -18.40
CA ASP A 441 -3.85 -2.52 -19.64
C ASP A 441 -4.03 -4.04 -19.56
N SER A 442 -3.67 -4.65 -18.44
CA SER A 442 -3.85 -6.10 -18.20
C SER A 442 -5.32 -6.53 -18.22
N MET A 443 -6.22 -5.74 -17.63
CA MET A 443 -7.66 -5.98 -17.72
C MET A 443 -8.16 -5.80 -19.15
N GLY A 444 -7.65 -4.80 -19.86
CA GLY A 444 -7.95 -4.60 -21.30
C GLY A 444 -7.58 -5.83 -22.14
N GLU A 445 -6.38 -6.39 -21.93
CA GLU A 445 -5.92 -7.61 -22.62
C GLU A 445 -6.78 -8.83 -22.26
N PHE A 446 -7.19 -8.97 -20.99
CA PHE A 446 -8.11 -10.01 -20.57
C PHE A 446 -9.45 -9.91 -21.30
N LEU A 447 -10.05 -8.72 -21.37
CA LEU A 447 -11.34 -8.48 -22.03
C LEU A 447 -11.25 -8.65 -23.54
N GLU A 448 -10.15 -8.25 -24.16
CA GLU A 448 -9.87 -8.51 -25.58
C GLU A 448 -9.81 -10.02 -25.87
N ASN A 449 -9.20 -10.80 -24.98
CA ASN A 449 -9.14 -12.27 -25.08
C ASN A 449 -10.53 -12.91 -24.94
N MET A 450 -11.43 -12.27 -24.18
CA MET A 450 -12.83 -12.64 -24.06
C MET A 450 -13.73 -12.14 -25.22
N GLU A 451 -13.15 -11.47 -26.21
CA GLU A 451 -13.83 -10.82 -27.34
C GLU A 451 -14.82 -9.70 -26.92
N ASP A 452 -14.70 -9.21 -25.68
CA ASP A 452 -15.42 -8.02 -25.20
C ASP A 452 -14.65 -6.76 -25.60
N TYR A 453 -14.68 -6.47 -26.91
CA TYR A 453 -13.85 -5.41 -27.48
C TYR A 453 -14.23 -4.00 -27.03
N GLU A 454 -15.51 -3.77 -26.71
CA GLU A 454 -15.97 -2.47 -26.19
C GLU A 454 -15.37 -2.21 -24.81
N ALA A 455 -15.50 -3.14 -23.89
CA ALA A 455 -14.91 -3.03 -22.57
C ALA A 455 -13.37 -3.02 -22.64
N ALA A 456 -12.74 -3.81 -23.51
CA ALA A 456 -11.29 -3.81 -23.71
C ALA A 456 -10.78 -2.44 -24.15
N HIS A 457 -11.45 -1.81 -25.13
CA HIS A 457 -11.14 -0.45 -25.58
C HIS A 457 -11.14 0.54 -24.40
N ASP A 458 -12.18 0.49 -23.58
CA ASP A 458 -12.34 1.42 -22.46
C ASP A 458 -11.22 1.25 -21.42
N TYR A 459 -10.86 0.01 -21.09
CA TYR A 459 -9.78 -0.28 -20.14
C TYR A 459 -8.40 0.13 -20.71
N TYR A 460 -8.11 -0.08 -21.98
CA TYR A 460 -6.89 0.43 -22.61
C TYR A 460 -6.84 1.96 -22.59
N MET A 461 -7.97 2.63 -22.83
CA MET A 461 -8.05 4.09 -22.74
C MET A 461 -7.91 4.59 -21.29
N MET A 462 -8.42 3.85 -20.29
CA MET A 462 -8.17 4.13 -18.87
C MET A 462 -6.66 4.07 -18.56
N ALA A 463 -5.96 3.01 -19.02
CA ALA A 463 -4.52 2.90 -18.85
C ALA A 463 -3.78 4.12 -19.40
N TYR A 464 -4.09 4.55 -20.63
CA TYR A 464 -3.50 5.75 -21.25
C TYR A 464 -3.88 7.05 -20.52
N THR A 465 -5.06 7.12 -19.91
CA THR A 465 -5.49 8.27 -19.12
C THR A 465 -4.71 8.37 -17.81
N VAL A 466 -4.45 7.24 -17.17
CA VAL A 466 -3.65 7.15 -15.93
C VAL A 466 -2.20 7.55 -16.20
N ASP A 467 -1.64 7.07 -17.31
CA ASP A 467 -0.27 7.40 -17.73
C ASP A 467 -0.18 7.52 -19.24
N SER A 468 -0.12 8.76 -19.74
CA SER A 468 -0.03 9.05 -21.18
C SER A 468 1.31 8.64 -21.82
N THR A 469 2.33 8.32 -21.03
CA THR A 469 3.60 7.76 -21.52
C THR A 469 3.49 6.27 -21.82
N PHE A 470 2.47 5.59 -21.28
CA PHE A 470 2.16 4.19 -21.55
C PHE A 470 1.43 4.04 -22.91
N ALA A 471 2.14 4.43 -23.98
CA ALA A 471 1.57 4.60 -25.32
C ALA A 471 1.02 3.30 -25.94
N VAL A 472 1.53 2.14 -25.51
CA VAL A 472 1.11 0.82 -26.01
C VAL A 472 -0.39 0.58 -25.80
N SER A 473 -0.95 1.03 -24.68
CA SER A 473 -2.39 0.87 -24.40
C SER A 473 -3.25 1.67 -25.37
N LYS A 474 -2.80 2.88 -25.78
CA LYS A 474 -3.51 3.66 -26.78
C LYS A 474 -3.50 2.97 -28.15
N GLU A 475 -2.36 2.41 -28.55
CA GLU A 475 -2.24 1.65 -29.80
C GLU A 475 -3.18 0.45 -29.79
N ARG A 476 -3.21 -0.33 -28.70
CA ARG A 476 -4.13 -1.46 -28.50
C ARG A 476 -5.61 -1.01 -28.55
N ALA A 477 -5.96 0.11 -27.90
CA ALA A 477 -7.33 0.66 -27.98
C ALA A 477 -7.74 0.97 -29.44
N GLU A 478 -6.84 1.57 -30.22
CA GLU A 478 -7.11 1.84 -31.64
C GLU A 478 -7.24 0.56 -32.48
N GLU A 479 -6.48 -0.49 -32.17
CA GLU A 479 -6.60 -1.80 -32.83
C GLU A 479 -7.92 -2.48 -32.50
N VAL A 480 -8.31 -2.51 -31.23
CA VAL A 480 -9.58 -3.06 -30.77
C VAL A 480 -10.76 -2.30 -31.37
N LYS A 481 -10.66 -0.96 -31.48
CA LYS A 481 -11.68 -0.13 -32.15
C LYS A 481 -11.91 -0.54 -33.60
N LYS A 482 -10.87 -0.97 -34.34
CA LYS A 482 -11.03 -1.49 -35.69
C LYS A 482 -11.81 -2.79 -35.71
N LYS A 483 -11.64 -3.67 -34.67
CA LYS A 483 -12.41 -4.90 -34.52
C LYS A 483 -13.89 -4.63 -34.25
N ILE A 484 -14.21 -3.60 -33.45
CA ILE A 484 -15.59 -3.14 -33.19
C ILE A 484 -16.25 -2.66 -34.47
N LEU A 485 -15.54 -1.85 -35.27
CA LEU A 485 -16.08 -1.28 -36.50
C LEU A 485 -16.16 -2.28 -37.66
N GLY A 486 -15.40 -3.36 -37.61
CA GLY A 486 -15.39 -4.43 -38.61
C GLY A 486 -16.43 -5.53 -38.37
N LYS A 487 -17.12 -5.49 -37.22
CA LYS A 487 -18.28 -6.30 -36.92
C LYS A 487 -19.54 -5.62 -37.43
#